data_e43cfff1667f9a34a47ea23df7088505
#
_entry.id   e43cfff1667f9a34a47ea23df7088505
#
_cell.length_a   1.000
_cell.length_b   1.000
_cell.length_c   1.000
_cell.angle_alpha   90.00
_cell.angle_beta   90.00
_cell.angle_gamma   90.00
#
_symmetry.space_group_name_H-M   'P 1'
#
loop_
_entity.id
_entity.type
_entity.pdbx_description
1 polymer ?
#
loop_
_entity_poly.entity_id
_entity_poly.type
_entity_poly.pdbx_seq_one_letter_code
_entity_poly.pdbx_strand_id
1 'polypeptide(L)'
;MEVLRRYGTVSLAEYRGETREGKAFGFSSTPAEPMFGYRGKWGVKVYRPMSEVRFVYGGHTGDNYCFGLEQLPSKGDLLFLTGGEKDVLTLAAHGFHAICFNSETSVIPAKTVRKLVYRFKHIVLLYDTDKTGLECSEKHRAQLAEYGVKRLVLPLPGTKAEKDVTDYFKAGHTREELMGLFLKLLDTLYGDTLAMLKSCEIDYDHPPEQAVAIVTAGDVPLGSEENILCICLLYT
;
A
#
# COMPACT_ATOMS: atom_id res chain seq x y z
N MET A 1 13.57 5.94 17.12
CA MET A 1 13.98 7.34 16.86
C MET A 1 14.56 7.52 15.46
N GLU A 2 15.37 6.62 14.94
CA GLU A 2 15.98 6.71 13.61
C GLU A 2 14.93 6.73 12.48
N VAL A 3 13.94 5.85 12.50
CA VAL A 3 12.85 5.79 11.50
C VAL A 3 12.11 7.13 11.44
N LEU A 4 11.75 7.73 12.57
CA LEU A 4 11.05 9.02 12.58
C LEU A 4 11.85 10.11 11.89
N ARG A 5 13.17 10.19 12.15
CA ARG A 5 14.06 11.16 11.48
C ARG A 5 14.15 10.92 9.98
N ARG A 6 14.32 9.64 9.57
CA ARG A 6 14.41 9.24 8.17
C ARG A 6 13.14 9.63 7.38
N TYR A 7 11.97 9.55 8.02
CA TYR A 7 10.69 9.88 7.42
C TYR A 7 10.24 11.33 7.66
N GLY A 8 11.11 12.18 8.18
CA GLY A 8 10.79 13.59 8.42
C GLY A 8 9.67 13.82 9.44
N THR A 9 9.45 12.84 10.33
CA THR A 9 8.43 12.93 11.38
C THR A 9 9.01 13.66 12.59
N VAL A 10 8.31 14.70 13.04
CA VAL A 10 8.74 15.56 14.14
C VAL A 10 7.62 15.77 15.15
N SER A 11 7.98 15.99 16.40
CA SER A 11 7.07 16.58 17.40
C SER A 11 7.04 18.09 17.19
N LEU A 12 5.83 18.67 17.20
CA LEU A 12 5.62 20.10 16.99
C LEU A 12 5.22 20.76 18.30
N ALA A 13 5.94 21.81 18.69
CA ALA A 13 5.56 22.67 19.82
C ALA A 13 4.40 23.61 19.43
N GLU A 14 4.45 24.13 18.21
CA GLU A 14 3.45 25.06 17.69
C GLU A 14 3.28 24.86 16.17
N TYR A 15 2.08 25.14 15.68
CA TYR A 15 1.78 25.27 14.25
C TYR A 15 0.98 26.54 14.02
N ARG A 16 1.39 27.35 13.06
CA ARG A 16 0.67 28.54 12.60
C ARG A 16 0.38 28.43 11.12
N GLY A 17 -0.77 28.86 10.70
CA GLY A 17 -1.20 28.85 9.31
C GLY A 17 -2.26 29.90 9.03
N GLU A 18 -2.68 29.95 7.77
CA GLU A 18 -3.78 30.79 7.33
C GLU A 18 -4.82 29.94 6.59
N THR A 19 -6.09 30.29 6.76
CA THR A 19 -7.17 29.70 5.96
C THR A 19 -7.09 30.19 4.51
N ARG A 20 -7.83 29.58 3.60
CA ARG A 20 -7.96 30.05 2.21
C ARG A 20 -8.49 31.49 2.11
N GLU A 21 -9.19 31.95 3.14
CA GLU A 21 -9.77 33.30 3.26
C GLU A 21 -8.81 34.29 3.92
N GLY A 22 -7.54 33.90 4.18
CA GLY A 22 -6.52 34.74 4.78
C GLY A 22 -6.65 34.91 6.30
N LYS A 23 -7.48 34.13 6.99
CA LYS A 23 -7.62 34.18 8.43
C LYS A 23 -6.51 33.35 9.09
N ALA A 24 -5.69 34.01 9.92
CA ALA A 24 -4.65 33.35 10.70
C ALA A 24 -5.25 32.40 11.76
N PHE A 25 -4.63 31.24 11.92
CA PHE A 25 -4.93 30.31 13.01
C PHE A 25 -3.64 29.68 13.54
N GLY A 26 -3.71 29.13 14.74
CA GLY A 26 -2.57 28.44 15.34
C GLY A 26 -2.99 27.43 16.38
N PHE A 27 -2.11 26.47 16.62
CA PHE A 27 -2.26 25.45 17.64
C PHE A 27 -0.93 25.32 18.40
N SER A 28 -1.02 25.11 19.72
CA SER A 28 0.13 24.80 20.55
C SER A 28 0.00 23.39 21.11
N SER A 29 1.08 22.65 21.12
CA SER A 29 1.14 21.32 21.72
C SER A 29 1.19 21.41 23.24
N THR A 30 0.50 20.50 23.90
CA THR A 30 0.57 20.27 25.33
C THR A 30 0.79 18.78 25.61
N PRO A 31 1.17 18.37 26.83
CA PRO A 31 1.23 16.96 27.18
C PRO A 31 -0.09 16.20 26.97
N ALA A 32 -1.24 16.89 27.14
CA ALA A 32 -2.58 16.33 26.91
C ALA A 32 -2.98 16.34 25.43
N GLU A 33 -2.47 17.29 24.65
CA GLU A 33 -2.75 17.44 23.21
C GLU A 33 -1.45 17.48 22.40
N PRO A 34 -0.75 16.38 22.25
CA PRO A 34 0.48 16.32 21.47
C PRO A 34 0.22 16.56 19.98
N MET A 35 1.18 17.16 19.28
CA MET A 35 1.14 17.37 17.84
C MET A 35 2.35 16.75 17.17
N PHE A 36 2.13 16.13 16.02
CA PHE A 36 3.17 15.54 15.19
C PHE A 36 3.09 16.10 13.78
N GLY A 37 4.24 16.35 13.16
CA GLY A 37 4.34 16.79 11.78
C GLY A 37 4.96 15.72 10.91
N TYR A 38 4.31 15.36 9.83
CA TYR A 38 4.86 14.57 8.75
C TYR A 38 5.33 15.53 7.65
N ARG A 39 6.64 15.62 7.44
CA ARG A 39 7.26 16.57 6.53
C ARG A 39 7.69 15.89 5.24
N GLY A 40 7.45 16.56 4.12
CA GLY A 40 7.88 16.12 2.79
C GLY A 40 8.05 17.31 1.85
N LYS A 41 8.43 17.07 0.62
CA LYS A 41 8.56 18.12 -0.42
C LYS A 41 7.25 18.82 -0.74
N TRP A 42 6.13 18.18 -0.42
CA TRP A 42 4.77 18.70 -0.60
C TRP A 42 4.33 19.63 0.55
N GLY A 43 5.10 19.74 1.63
CA GLY A 43 4.77 20.55 2.80
C GLY A 43 4.76 19.74 4.10
N VAL A 44 3.79 20.02 4.97
CA VAL A 44 3.62 19.32 6.25
C VAL A 44 2.16 18.92 6.45
N LYS A 45 1.95 17.67 6.88
CA LYS A 45 0.68 17.20 7.43
C LYS A 45 0.81 17.14 8.94
N VAL A 46 0.01 17.93 9.66
CA VAL A 46 0.02 17.99 11.11
C VAL A 46 -1.05 17.04 11.64
N TYR A 47 -0.64 16.13 12.52
CA TYR A 47 -1.50 15.18 13.20
C TYR A 47 -1.69 15.57 14.65
N ARG A 48 -2.95 15.69 15.06
CA ARG A 48 -3.41 16.07 16.41
C ARG A 48 -4.32 14.96 16.95
N PRO A 49 -3.75 13.88 17.53
CA PRO A 49 -4.50 12.65 17.86
C PRO A 49 -5.66 12.88 18.84
N MET A 50 -5.55 13.86 19.71
CA MET A 50 -6.52 14.13 20.79
C MET A 50 -7.54 15.22 20.42
N SER A 51 -7.40 15.86 19.26
CA SER A 51 -8.27 16.96 18.84
C SER A 51 -9.40 16.47 17.93
N GLU A 52 -10.52 17.19 17.91
CA GLU A 52 -11.62 16.94 16.99
C GLU A 52 -11.17 17.05 15.53
N VAL A 53 -10.47 18.13 15.19
CA VAL A 53 -9.80 18.29 13.89
C VAL A 53 -8.42 17.63 13.98
N ARG A 54 -8.37 16.36 13.61
CA ARG A 54 -7.16 15.52 13.77
C ARG A 54 -6.03 15.85 12.79
N PHE A 55 -6.35 16.37 11.62
CA PHE A 55 -5.37 16.65 10.57
C PHE A 55 -5.48 18.08 10.05
N VAL A 56 -4.34 18.73 9.94
CA VAL A 56 -4.20 20.06 9.33
C VAL A 56 -3.03 20.01 8.34
N TYR A 57 -3.16 20.75 7.25
CA TYR A 57 -2.21 20.69 6.15
C TYR A 57 -1.56 22.06 5.92
N GLY A 58 -0.24 22.08 5.75
CA GLY A 58 0.53 23.24 5.34
C GLY A 58 1.33 22.96 4.08
N GLY A 59 1.26 23.88 3.10
CA GLY A 59 1.89 23.71 1.81
C GLY A 59 0.95 23.11 0.74
N HIS A 60 1.51 22.52 -0.31
CA HIS A 60 0.77 21.98 -1.44
C HIS A 60 0.60 20.47 -1.29
N THR A 61 -0.36 20.06 -0.45
CA THR A 61 -0.67 18.66 -0.15
C THR A 61 -1.70 18.03 -1.11
N GLY A 62 -1.80 18.52 -2.35
CA GLY A 62 -2.76 18.02 -3.34
C GLY A 62 -2.44 16.61 -3.85
N ASP A 63 -2.75 16.34 -5.13
CA ASP A 63 -2.66 15.03 -5.78
C ASP A 63 -1.29 14.33 -5.73
N ASN A 64 -0.24 15.05 -5.33
CA ASN A 64 1.12 14.54 -5.22
C ASN A 64 1.50 14.05 -3.82
N TYR A 65 0.56 14.09 -2.85
CA TYR A 65 0.86 13.59 -1.51
C TYR A 65 1.12 12.09 -1.53
N CYS A 66 2.34 11.70 -1.17
CA CYS A 66 2.71 10.31 -0.97
C CYS A 66 3.80 10.25 0.10
N PHE A 67 3.42 9.84 1.30
CA PHE A 67 4.34 9.68 2.42
C PHE A 67 5.12 8.37 2.29
N GLY A 68 6.42 8.41 2.55
CA GLY A 68 7.31 7.26 2.46
C GLY A 68 7.93 7.03 1.07
N LEU A 69 7.47 7.72 0.02
CA LEU A 69 7.96 7.51 -1.34
C LEU A 69 9.46 7.82 -1.51
N GLU A 70 9.95 8.87 -0.84
CA GLU A 70 11.36 9.29 -0.91
C GLU A 70 12.31 8.35 -0.17
N GLN A 71 11.79 7.54 0.75
CA GLN A 71 12.54 6.58 1.56
C GLN A 71 12.67 5.21 0.92
N LEU A 72 11.95 4.98 -0.20
CA LEU A 72 11.98 3.70 -0.88
C LEU A 72 13.31 3.47 -1.62
N PRO A 73 13.85 2.25 -1.61
CA PRO A 73 15.00 1.87 -2.42
C PRO A 73 14.65 1.91 -3.92
N SER A 74 15.67 1.90 -4.77
CA SER A 74 15.47 1.85 -6.23
C SER A 74 14.77 0.58 -6.69
N LYS A 75 14.99 -0.55 -6.00
CA LYS A 75 14.35 -1.87 -6.22
C LYS A 75 14.07 -2.55 -4.89
N GLY A 76 13.06 -3.42 -4.86
CA GLY A 76 12.69 -4.23 -3.71
C GLY A 76 11.74 -5.37 -4.08
N ASP A 77 11.54 -6.31 -3.17
CA ASP A 77 10.64 -7.44 -3.40
C ASP A 77 9.20 -7.09 -3.06
N LEU A 78 8.97 -6.43 -1.93
CA LEU A 78 7.64 -6.16 -1.38
C LEU A 78 7.47 -4.69 -0.99
N LEU A 79 6.38 -4.09 -1.41
CA LEU A 79 5.93 -2.76 -1.02
C LEU A 79 4.50 -2.81 -0.50
N PHE A 80 4.26 -2.28 0.69
CA PHE A 80 2.92 -2.08 1.22
C PHE A 80 2.38 -0.68 0.89
N LEU A 81 1.12 -0.62 0.47
CA LEU A 81 0.31 0.61 0.39
C LEU A 81 -0.63 0.61 1.59
N THR A 82 -0.50 1.57 2.50
CA THR A 82 -1.27 1.63 3.76
C THR A 82 -2.26 2.79 3.77
N GLY A 83 -3.13 2.80 4.77
CA GLY A 83 -4.13 3.85 4.97
C GLY A 83 -3.58 5.14 5.56
N GLY A 84 -2.43 5.10 6.27
CA GLY A 84 -1.91 6.26 6.98
C GLY A 84 -0.42 6.23 7.30
N GLU A 85 0.10 7.40 7.69
CA GLU A 85 1.52 7.63 7.96
C GLU A 85 2.03 6.81 9.16
N LYS A 86 1.18 6.61 10.17
CA LYS A 86 1.50 5.80 11.34
C LYS A 86 1.87 4.37 10.94
N ASP A 87 1.11 3.79 10.02
CA ASP A 87 1.32 2.43 9.55
C ASP A 87 2.57 2.30 8.69
N VAL A 88 2.85 3.32 7.85
CA VAL A 88 4.14 3.40 7.13
C VAL A 88 5.31 3.39 8.08
N LEU A 89 5.26 4.18 9.15
CA LEU A 89 6.33 4.26 10.15
C LEU A 89 6.49 2.95 10.93
N THR A 90 5.36 2.30 11.27
CA THR A 90 5.36 1.01 11.94
C THR A 90 5.98 -0.07 11.06
N LEU A 91 5.56 -0.18 9.80
CA LEU A 91 6.13 -1.13 8.85
C LEU A 91 7.63 -0.87 8.61
N ALA A 92 8.03 0.40 8.48
CA ALA A 92 9.43 0.77 8.35
C ALA A 92 10.27 0.38 9.59
N ALA A 93 9.71 0.50 10.80
CA ALA A 93 10.36 0.07 12.03
C ALA A 93 10.57 -1.44 12.09
N HIS A 94 9.71 -2.22 11.42
CA HIS A 94 9.84 -3.67 11.27
C HIS A 94 10.57 -4.10 9.98
N GLY A 95 11.25 -3.16 9.29
CA GLY A 95 12.08 -3.46 8.12
C GLY A 95 11.33 -3.71 6.83
N PHE A 96 10.07 -3.27 6.72
CA PHE A 96 9.30 -3.31 5.48
C PHE A 96 9.35 -1.97 4.74
N HIS A 97 9.14 -2.02 3.44
CA HIS A 97 8.90 -0.84 2.62
C HIS A 97 7.41 -0.54 2.57
N ALA A 98 7.03 0.68 2.87
CA ALA A 98 5.65 1.11 2.84
C ALA A 98 5.51 2.57 2.42
N ILE A 99 4.38 2.88 1.81
CA ILE A 99 3.94 4.25 1.51
C ILE A 99 2.45 4.38 1.82
N CYS A 100 1.99 5.62 2.01
CA CYS A 100 0.57 5.92 1.99
C CYS A 100 0.29 7.19 1.18
N PHE A 101 -0.94 7.28 0.68
CA PHE A 101 -1.51 8.49 0.14
C PHE A 101 -2.22 9.27 1.25
N ASN A 102 -2.94 10.34 0.91
CA ASN A 102 -3.48 11.25 1.92
C ASN A 102 -4.45 10.59 2.91
N SER A 103 -5.23 9.62 2.44
CA SER A 103 -6.12 8.77 3.23
C SER A 103 -6.48 7.51 2.44
N GLU A 104 -7.09 6.52 3.09
CA GLU A 104 -7.63 5.31 2.44
C GLU A 104 -8.66 5.62 1.34
N THR A 105 -9.39 6.72 1.49
CA THR A 105 -10.40 7.15 0.52
C THR A 105 -9.85 7.97 -0.63
N SER A 106 -8.57 8.36 -0.57
CA SER A 106 -7.92 9.17 -1.60
C SER A 106 -7.69 8.36 -2.87
N VAL A 107 -7.85 9.00 -4.01
CA VAL A 107 -7.50 8.39 -5.30
C VAL A 107 -6.01 8.04 -5.33
N ILE A 108 -5.70 6.82 -5.71
CA ILE A 108 -4.31 6.39 -5.94
C ILE A 108 -3.92 6.76 -7.37
N PRO A 109 -2.91 7.65 -7.57
CA PRO A 109 -2.51 8.05 -8.91
C PRO A 109 -1.87 6.88 -9.67
N ALA A 110 -2.52 6.42 -10.75
CA ALA A 110 -2.03 5.32 -11.59
C ALA A 110 -0.59 5.55 -12.10
N LYS A 111 -0.24 6.81 -12.41
CA LYS A 111 1.12 7.19 -12.80
C LYS A 111 2.17 6.82 -11.73
N THR A 112 1.83 6.94 -10.45
CA THR A 112 2.72 6.59 -9.34
C THR A 112 2.85 5.07 -9.24
N VAL A 113 1.75 4.34 -9.28
CA VAL A 113 1.75 2.87 -9.22
C VAL A 113 2.53 2.27 -10.39
N ARG A 114 2.31 2.76 -11.61
CA ARG A 114 3.06 2.33 -12.80
C ARG A 114 4.58 2.46 -12.65
N LYS A 115 5.06 3.49 -11.95
CA LYS A 115 6.50 3.60 -11.63
C LYS A 115 6.96 2.61 -10.58
N LEU A 116 6.09 2.29 -9.61
CA LEU A 116 6.40 1.40 -8.50
C LEU A 116 6.46 -0.06 -8.94
N VAL A 117 5.65 -0.51 -9.91
CA VAL A 117 5.70 -1.90 -10.43
C VAL A 117 7.01 -2.23 -11.14
N TYR A 118 7.76 -1.24 -11.63
CA TYR A 118 9.12 -1.45 -12.15
C TYR A 118 10.19 -1.51 -11.05
N ARG A 119 9.83 -1.16 -9.81
CA ARG A 119 10.74 -1.12 -8.66
C ARG A 119 10.53 -2.27 -7.70
N PHE A 120 9.29 -2.76 -7.58
CA PHE A 120 8.92 -3.78 -6.61
C PHE A 120 8.24 -4.95 -7.31
N LYS A 121 8.64 -6.19 -6.94
CA LYS A 121 8.03 -7.42 -7.48
C LYS A 121 6.57 -7.56 -7.05
N HIS A 122 6.28 -7.17 -5.81
CA HIS A 122 4.94 -7.26 -5.24
C HIS A 122 4.54 -5.93 -4.61
N ILE A 123 3.36 -5.43 -4.98
CA ILE A 123 2.72 -4.29 -4.35
C ILE A 123 1.44 -4.79 -3.69
N VAL A 124 1.27 -4.50 -2.40
CA VAL A 124 0.19 -5.05 -1.58
C VAL A 124 -0.54 -3.93 -0.84
N LEU A 125 -1.85 -3.83 -1.03
CA LEU A 125 -2.72 -2.99 -0.22
C LEU A 125 -2.86 -3.64 1.16
N LEU A 126 -2.57 -2.87 2.21
CA LEU A 126 -2.66 -3.26 3.60
C LEU A 126 -3.36 -2.13 4.38
N TYR A 127 -4.69 -2.10 4.30
CA TYR A 127 -5.54 -1.09 4.92
C TYR A 127 -6.15 -1.60 6.22
N ASP A 128 -6.83 -0.72 6.93
CA ASP A 128 -7.58 -1.05 8.13
C ASP A 128 -8.59 -2.18 7.85
N THR A 129 -8.85 -3.00 8.85
CA THR A 129 -9.82 -4.11 8.77
C THR A 129 -11.23 -3.69 9.16
N ASP A 130 -11.46 -2.39 9.44
CA ASP A 130 -12.81 -1.86 9.61
C ASP A 130 -13.56 -1.77 8.26
N LYS A 131 -14.86 -1.50 8.33
CA LYS A 131 -15.72 -1.46 7.14
C LYS A 131 -15.16 -0.53 6.04
N THR A 132 -14.71 0.66 6.41
CA THR A 132 -14.18 1.65 5.46
C THR A 132 -12.89 1.14 4.80
N GLY A 133 -11.94 0.64 5.58
CA GLY A 133 -10.68 0.11 5.06
C GLY A 133 -10.89 -1.11 4.14
N LEU A 134 -11.81 -2.01 4.51
CA LEU A 134 -12.17 -3.16 3.67
C LEU A 134 -12.79 -2.74 2.33
N GLU A 135 -13.74 -1.82 2.33
CA GLU A 135 -14.39 -1.31 1.11
C GLU A 135 -13.40 -0.55 0.23
N CYS A 136 -12.57 0.34 0.82
CA CYS A 136 -11.58 1.12 0.07
C CYS A 136 -10.47 0.24 -0.50
N SER A 137 -9.95 -0.73 0.28
CA SER A 137 -8.91 -1.64 -0.22
C SER A 137 -9.39 -2.51 -1.37
N GLU A 138 -10.65 -2.98 -1.33
CA GLU A 138 -11.23 -3.74 -2.43
C GLU A 138 -11.44 -2.89 -3.69
N LYS A 139 -11.96 -1.67 -3.52
CA LYS A 139 -12.09 -0.70 -4.62
C LYS A 139 -10.74 -0.41 -5.28
N HIS A 140 -9.70 -0.16 -4.48
CA HIS A 140 -8.37 0.12 -5.02
C HIS A 140 -7.72 -1.12 -5.64
N ARG A 141 -7.95 -2.33 -5.10
CA ARG A 141 -7.51 -3.57 -5.72
C ARG A 141 -8.10 -3.73 -7.13
N ALA A 142 -9.40 -3.49 -7.27
CA ALA A 142 -10.07 -3.54 -8.57
C ALA A 142 -9.55 -2.47 -9.54
N GLN A 143 -9.38 -1.23 -9.06
CA GLN A 143 -8.83 -0.11 -9.85
C GLN A 143 -7.40 -0.37 -10.34
N LEU A 144 -6.59 -1.09 -9.56
CA LEU A 144 -5.17 -1.31 -9.82
C LEU A 144 -4.88 -2.75 -10.28
N ALA A 145 -5.90 -3.50 -10.70
CA ALA A 145 -5.77 -4.89 -11.10
C ALA A 145 -4.79 -5.08 -12.26
N GLU A 146 -4.79 -4.17 -13.25
CA GLU A 146 -3.85 -4.18 -14.38
C GLU A 146 -2.37 -4.09 -13.98
N TYR A 147 -2.08 -3.55 -12.79
CA TYR A 147 -0.72 -3.44 -12.25
C TYR A 147 -0.33 -4.64 -11.35
N GLY A 148 -1.18 -5.66 -11.24
CA GLY A 148 -0.92 -6.81 -10.38
C GLY A 148 -0.89 -6.49 -8.88
N VAL A 149 -1.51 -5.38 -8.46
CA VAL A 149 -1.60 -4.99 -7.05
C VAL A 149 -2.49 -5.96 -6.29
N LYS A 150 -1.95 -6.53 -5.22
CA LYS A 150 -2.61 -7.50 -4.36
C LYS A 150 -3.23 -6.82 -3.14
N ARG A 151 -4.09 -7.53 -2.44
CA ARG A 151 -4.70 -7.08 -1.18
C ARG A 151 -4.45 -8.10 -0.09
N LEU A 152 -3.90 -7.68 1.03
CA LEU A 152 -3.78 -8.46 2.25
C LEU A 152 -4.70 -7.88 3.32
N VAL A 153 -5.52 -8.72 3.94
CA VAL A 153 -6.37 -8.36 5.08
C VAL A 153 -5.78 -9.02 6.31
N LEU A 154 -5.48 -8.23 7.33
CA LEU A 154 -4.97 -8.74 8.60
C LEU A 154 -6.07 -9.51 9.35
N PRO A 155 -5.72 -10.54 10.14
CA PRO A 155 -6.66 -11.29 10.97
C PRO A 155 -7.01 -10.50 12.24
N LEU A 156 -7.54 -9.28 12.07
CA LEU A 156 -7.95 -8.41 13.15
C LEU A 156 -9.47 -8.22 13.15
N PRO A 157 -10.11 -7.97 14.31
CA PRO A 157 -11.56 -7.88 14.41
C PRO A 157 -12.18 -6.63 13.75
N GLY A 158 -11.37 -5.65 13.34
CA GLY A 158 -11.84 -4.40 12.71
C GLY A 158 -12.50 -3.43 13.69
N THR A 159 -12.21 -3.56 14.98
CA THR A 159 -12.69 -2.65 16.02
C THR A 159 -11.87 -1.36 16.04
N LYS A 160 -12.35 -0.34 16.74
CA LYS A 160 -11.61 0.93 16.89
C LYS A 160 -10.21 0.75 17.50
N ALA A 161 -10.00 -0.28 18.30
CA ALA A 161 -8.75 -0.55 19.00
C ALA A 161 -7.83 -1.53 18.26
N GLU A 162 -8.39 -2.35 17.36
CA GLU A 162 -7.67 -3.45 16.71
C GLU A 162 -8.10 -3.55 15.25
N LYS A 163 -7.49 -2.75 14.38
CA LYS A 163 -7.88 -2.68 12.98
C LYS A 163 -6.75 -2.47 11.98
N ASP A 164 -5.63 -1.91 12.40
CA ASP A 164 -4.52 -1.56 11.51
C ASP A 164 -3.24 -2.35 11.81
N VAL A 165 -2.25 -2.22 10.96
CA VAL A 165 -0.97 -2.91 11.11
C VAL A 165 -0.20 -2.47 12.36
N THR A 166 -0.43 -1.26 12.84
CA THR A 166 0.16 -0.80 14.10
C THR A 166 -0.44 -1.56 15.28
N ASP A 167 -1.76 -1.79 15.27
CA ASP A 167 -2.44 -2.57 16.29
C ASP A 167 -2.03 -4.05 16.21
N TYR A 168 -1.83 -4.59 15.00
CA TYR A 168 -1.30 -5.94 14.78
C TYR A 168 0.04 -6.15 15.50
N PHE A 169 1.01 -5.25 15.31
CA PHE A 169 2.30 -5.34 16.00
C PHE A 169 2.22 -5.05 17.50
N LYS A 170 1.31 -4.16 17.94
CA LYS A 170 1.06 -3.94 19.38
C LYS A 170 0.49 -5.17 20.08
N ALA A 171 -0.29 -5.98 19.39
CA ALA A 171 -0.80 -7.25 19.89
C ALA A 171 0.29 -8.32 20.06
N GLY A 172 1.54 -8.01 19.68
CA GLY A 172 2.71 -8.89 19.87
C GLY A 172 3.06 -9.73 18.64
N HIS A 173 2.38 -9.52 17.52
CA HIS A 173 2.72 -10.21 16.28
C HIS A 173 4.08 -9.77 15.73
N THR A 174 4.74 -10.69 15.05
CA THR A 174 6.10 -10.50 14.56
C THR A 174 6.15 -10.14 13.06
N ARG A 175 7.32 -9.72 12.63
CA ARG A 175 7.64 -9.51 11.23
C ARG A 175 7.45 -10.78 10.40
N GLU A 176 7.89 -11.90 10.96
CA GLU A 176 7.84 -13.24 10.35
C GLU A 176 6.39 -13.69 10.15
N GLU A 177 5.51 -13.40 11.11
CA GLU A 177 4.07 -13.70 10.99
C GLU A 177 3.42 -12.88 9.88
N LEU A 178 3.73 -11.57 9.77
CA LEU A 178 3.23 -10.75 8.66
C LEU A 178 3.74 -11.25 7.30
N MET A 179 5.03 -11.64 7.22
CA MET A 179 5.57 -12.29 6.01
C MET A 179 4.87 -13.62 5.71
N GLY A 180 4.55 -14.40 6.73
CA GLY A 180 3.79 -15.64 6.57
C GLY A 180 2.40 -15.43 5.97
N LEU A 181 1.71 -14.37 6.38
CA LEU A 181 0.41 -13.99 5.78
C LEU A 181 0.58 -13.59 4.31
N PHE A 182 1.61 -12.84 3.99
CA PHE A 182 1.90 -12.47 2.59
C PHE A 182 2.24 -13.69 1.73
N LEU A 183 3.06 -14.62 2.22
CA LEU A 183 3.39 -15.84 1.49
C LEU A 183 2.15 -16.71 1.26
N LYS A 184 1.28 -16.87 2.25
CA LYS A 184 -0.01 -17.56 2.09
C LYS A 184 -0.90 -16.89 1.03
N LEU A 185 -0.92 -15.55 0.98
CA LEU A 185 -1.63 -14.83 -0.09
C LEU A 185 -1.09 -15.19 -1.46
N LEU A 186 0.24 -15.27 -1.62
CA LEU A 186 0.86 -15.68 -2.89
C LEU A 186 0.51 -17.13 -3.24
N ASP A 187 0.64 -18.06 -2.29
CA ASP A 187 0.33 -19.48 -2.49
C ASP A 187 -1.12 -19.68 -2.95
N THR A 188 -2.08 -18.95 -2.34
CA THR A 188 -3.48 -19.00 -2.77
C THR A 188 -3.64 -18.52 -4.22
N LEU A 189 -3.04 -17.39 -4.57
CA LEU A 189 -3.12 -16.83 -5.93
C LEU A 189 -2.46 -17.74 -6.97
N TYR A 190 -1.33 -18.37 -6.64
CA TYR A 190 -0.68 -19.35 -7.52
C TYR A 190 -1.48 -20.66 -7.60
N GLY A 191 -2.02 -21.13 -6.48
CA GLY A 191 -2.88 -22.32 -6.45
C GLY A 191 -4.12 -22.16 -7.31
N ASP A 192 -4.78 -21.01 -7.23
CA ASP A 192 -5.95 -20.68 -8.06
C ASP A 192 -5.57 -20.62 -9.55
N THR A 193 -4.44 -20.01 -9.89
CA THR A 193 -3.93 -19.98 -11.27
C THR A 193 -3.60 -21.36 -11.78
N LEU A 194 -2.95 -22.20 -10.98
CA LEU A 194 -2.62 -23.58 -11.35
C LEU A 194 -3.87 -24.44 -11.51
N ALA A 195 -4.87 -24.28 -10.62
CA ALA A 195 -6.14 -24.96 -10.72
C ALA A 195 -6.90 -24.55 -11.99
N MET A 196 -6.91 -23.26 -12.31
CA MET A 196 -7.46 -22.72 -13.55
C MET A 196 -6.76 -23.31 -14.79
N LEU A 197 -5.43 -23.29 -14.80
CA LEU A 197 -4.65 -23.86 -15.91
C LEU A 197 -4.92 -25.37 -16.10
N LYS A 198 -5.03 -26.13 -15.00
CA LYS A 198 -5.38 -27.57 -15.06
C LYS A 198 -6.80 -27.81 -15.52
N SER A 199 -7.77 -26.93 -15.17
CA SER A 199 -9.17 -27.07 -15.59
C SER A 199 -9.39 -26.76 -17.08
N CYS A 200 -8.43 -26.11 -17.72
CA CYS A 200 -8.49 -25.76 -19.13
C CYS A 200 -8.14 -26.93 -20.08
N GLU A 201 -7.93 -28.17 -19.56
CA GLU A 201 -7.60 -29.38 -20.34
C GLU A 201 -6.63 -29.10 -21.50
N ILE A 202 -5.49 -28.45 -21.19
CA ILE A 202 -4.49 -28.15 -22.21
C ILE A 202 -3.86 -29.46 -22.63
N ASP A 203 -4.19 -29.90 -23.85
CA ASP A 203 -3.51 -31.00 -24.49
C ASP A 203 -2.14 -30.51 -24.98
N TYR A 204 -1.11 -30.91 -24.24
CA TYR A 204 0.27 -30.54 -24.55
C TYR A 204 0.83 -31.22 -25.81
N ASP A 205 0.09 -32.22 -26.35
CA ASP A 205 0.46 -32.92 -27.59
C ASP A 205 -0.06 -32.19 -28.84
N HIS A 206 -0.85 -31.13 -28.68
CA HIS A 206 -1.35 -30.30 -29.78
C HIS A 206 -0.83 -28.88 -29.72
N PRO A 207 -0.60 -28.25 -30.88
CA PRO A 207 0.15 -27.00 -30.95
C PRO A 207 -0.57 -25.78 -30.37
N PRO A 208 0.12 -24.67 -30.29
CA PRO A 208 -0.12 -23.47 -29.50
C PRO A 208 -1.48 -22.77 -29.59
N GLU A 209 -2.33 -23.14 -30.51
CA GLU A 209 -3.66 -22.51 -30.69
C GLU A 209 -4.58 -22.62 -29.47
N GLN A 210 -4.47 -23.71 -28.71
CA GLN A 210 -5.26 -23.86 -27.47
C GLN A 210 -4.63 -23.10 -26.28
N ALA A 211 -3.31 -23.04 -26.21
CA ALA A 211 -2.61 -22.26 -25.21
C ALA A 211 -2.85 -20.74 -25.39
N VAL A 212 -2.97 -20.28 -26.62
CA VAL A 212 -3.31 -18.89 -26.97
C VAL A 212 -4.72 -18.51 -26.48
N ALA A 213 -5.69 -19.42 -26.54
CA ALA A 213 -7.05 -19.17 -26.10
C ALA A 213 -7.16 -18.91 -24.58
N ILE A 214 -6.24 -19.45 -23.77
CA ILE A 214 -6.22 -19.26 -22.30
C ILE A 214 -5.61 -17.91 -21.92
N VAL A 215 -4.62 -17.46 -22.69
CA VAL A 215 -3.95 -16.19 -22.44
C VAL A 215 -4.72 -15.01 -23.01
N THR A 216 -5.53 -15.22 -24.04
CA THR A 216 -6.37 -14.20 -24.67
C THR A 216 -7.67 -13.88 -23.93
N ALA A 217 -7.96 -14.52 -22.81
CA ALA A 217 -8.99 -14.02 -21.87
C ALA A 217 -8.70 -12.58 -21.33
N GLY A 218 -7.63 -11.94 -21.81
CA GLY A 218 -7.21 -10.58 -21.51
C GLY A 218 -6.66 -9.79 -22.70
N ASP A 219 -7.19 -9.96 -23.93
CA ASP A 219 -6.95 -9.10 -25.12
C ASP A 219 -5.48 -8.80 -25.53
N VAL A 220 -4.53 -9.72 -25.31
CA VAL A 220 -3.17 -9.58 -25.84
C VAL A 220 -2.83 -10.77 -26.73
N PRO A 221 -2.70 -10.58 -28.06
CA PRO A 221 -2.30 -11.67 -28.94
C PRO A 221 -0.83 -12.05 -28.71
N LEU A 222 -0.61 -13.26 -28.19
CA LEU A 222 0.72 -13.84 -28.12
C LEU A 222 1.01 -14.57 -29.45
N GLY A 223 1.87 -13.97 -30.26
CA GLY A 223 2.04 -14.38 -31.66
C GLY A 223 3.26 -15.29 -31.94
N SER A 224 3.88 -15.96 -30.95
CA SER A 224 4.97 -16.89 -31.23
C SER A 224 5.19 -17.93 -30.14
N GLU A 225 5.76 -19.09 -30.50
CA GLU A 225 6.15 -20.17 -29.59
C GLU A 225 7.10 -19.71 -28.47
N GLU A 226 7.91 -18.70 -28.71
CA GLU A 226 8.85 -18.10 -27.74
C GLU A 226 8.13 -17.45 -26.55
N ASN A 227 6.89 -16.96 -26.74
CA ASN A 227 6.11 -16.35 -25.67
C ASN A 227 5.52 -17.36 -24.69
N ILE A 228 5.29 -18.60 -25.14
CA ILE A 228 4.81 -19.70 -24.27
C ILE A 228 5.94 -20.16 -23.35
N LEU A 229 7.18 -20.22 -23.84
CA LEU A 229 8.36 -20.51 -23.02
C LEU A 229 8.59 -19.43 -21.94
N CYS A 230 8.37 -18.15 -22.27
CA CYS A 230 8.47 -17.05 -21.30
C CYS A 230 7.47 -17.17 -20.15
N ILE A 231 6.25 -17.62 -20.41
CA ILE A 231 5.22 -17.79 -19.36
C ILE A 231 5.63 -18.97 -18.46
N CYS A 232 6.13 -20.07 -18.98
CA CYS A 232 6.61 -21.20 -18.19
C CYS A 232 7.85 -20.84 -17.35
N LEU A 233 8.76 -20.02 -17.87
CA LEU A 233 10.01 -19.61 -17.18
C LEU A 233 9.81 -18.51 -16.13
N LEU A 234 8.70 -17.78 -16.18
CA LEU A 234 8.33 -16.80 -15.13
C LEU A 234 7.74 -17.48 -13.89
N TYR A 235 7.44 -18.78 -13.94
CA TYR A 235 6.82 -19.57 -12.87
C TYR A 235 7.72 -20.71 -12.33
N THR A 236 8.97 -20.82 -12.79
CA THR A 236 10.01 -21.64 -12.18
C THR A 236 11.03 -20.78 -11.44
#